data_30c39668cabceea3a65e688756ebdd3c
#
_entry.id   30c39668cabceea3a65e688756ebdd3c
#
_cell.length_a   1.000
_cell.length_b   1.000
_cell.length_c   1.000
_cell.angle_alpha   90.00
_cell.angle_beta   90.00
_cell.angle_gamma   90.00
#
_symmetry.space_group_name_H-M   'P 1'
#
loop_
_entity.id
_entity.type
_entity.pdbx_description
1 polymer ?
#
loop_
_entity_poly.entity_id
_entity_poly.type
_entity_poly.pdbx_seq_one_letter_code
_entity_poly.pdbx_strand_id
1 'polypeptide(L)'
;MASTVLFYLFAGFAIACALSLVYHRNPLYSAISLIGVFIALSCIYVTLAAPFIAAVQILIYAGAIMVLVVFVIMLLNLDEDRPLTRLKYLYALGAGLGLILLVQTFFIFY
;
A
#
# COMPACT_ATOMS: atom_id res chain seq x y z
N MET A 1 25.29 3.54 6.85
CA MET A 1 25.22 3.10 5.46
C MET A 1 24.29 1.92 5.26
N ALA A 2 24.40 0.89 6.09
CA ALA A 2 23.52 -0.25 5.98
C ALA A 2 22.06 0.14 6.15
N SER A 3 21.76 1.05 7.07
CA SER A 3 20.40 1.49 7.31
C SER A 3 19.80 2.23 6.11
N THR A 4 20.62 2.97 5.37
CA THR A 4 20.15 3.66 4.17
C THR A 4 19.80 2.65 3.07
N VAL A 5 20.64 1.65 2.89
CA VAL A 5 20.39 0.60 1.91
C VAL A 5 19.11 -0.17 2.26
N LEU A 6 18.97 -0.53 3.53
CA LEU A 6 17.78 -1.24 3.99
C LEU A 6 16.53 -0.40 3.79
N PHE A 7 16.62 0.91 4.05
CA PHE A 7 15.50 1.81 3.84
C PHE A 7 15.04 1.78 2.39
N TYR A 8 15.99 1.90 1.46
CA TYR A 8 15.61 1.89 0.04
C TYR A 8 15.07 0.55 -0.40
N LEU A 9 15.61 -0.54 0.14
CA LEU A 9 15.09 -1.88 -0.18
C LEU A 9 13.64 -2.02 0.28
N PHE A 10 13.36 -1.64 1.51
CA PHE A 10 12.00 -1.75 2.04
C PHE A 10 11.05 -0.77 1.35
N ALA A 11 11.54 0.42 1.02
CA ALA A 11 10.73 1.39 0.29
C ALA A 11 10.37 0.85 -1.10
N GLY A 12 11.33 0.24 -1.78
CA GLY A 12 11.07 -0.37 -3.07
C GLY A 12 10.07 -1.51 -2.97
N PHE A 13 10.20 -2.32 -1.93
CA PHE A 13 9.26 -3.40 -1.69
C PHE A 13 7.86 -2.86 -1.42
N ALA A 14 7.76 -1.80 -0.64
CA ALA A 14 6.47 -1.18 -0.34
C ALA A 14 5.81 -0.64 -1.60
N ILE A 15 6.60 0.03 -2.45
CA ILE A 15 6.09 0.58 -3.70
C ILE A 15 5.64 -0.55 -4.63
N ALA A 16 6.42 -1.63 -4.71
CA ALA A 16 6.06 -2.77 -5.53
C ALA A 16 4.75 -3.40 -5.07
N CYS A 17 4.58 -3.57 -3.77
CA CYS A 17 3.35 -4.12 -3.22
C CYS A 17 2.17 -3.17 -3.44
N ALA A 18 2.40 -1.87 -3.34
CA ALA A 18 1.34 -0.88 -3.57
C ALA A 18 0.89 -0.89 -5.03
N LEU A 19 1.83 -1.00 -5.94
CA LEU A 19 1.49 -1.11 -7.36
C LEU A 19 0.74 -2.41 -7.64
N SER A 20 1.16 -3.48 -7.01
CA SER A 20 0.47 -4.76 -7.12
C SER A 20 -0.96 -4.67 -6.59
N LEU A 21 -1.15 -3.94 -5.49
CA LEU A 21 -2.47 -3.70 -4.91
C LEU A 21 -3.42 -3.07 -5.94
N VAL A 22 -2.94 -2.06 -6.64
CA VAL A 22 -3.74 -1.36 -7.63
C VAL A 22 -3.97 -2.21 -8.87
N TYR A 23 -2.97 -3.00 -9.24
CA TYR A 23 -3.00 -3.78 -10.47
C TYR A 23 -3.99 -4.94 -10.41
N HIS A 24 -4.06 -5.61 -9.28
CA HIS A 24 -4.90 -6.80 -9.16
C HIS A 24 -6.37 -6.44 -9.12
N ARG A 25 -7.18 -7.22 -9.83
CA ARG A 25 -8.62 -7.05 -9.85
C ARG A 25 -9.30 -7.77 -8.69
N ASN A 26 -8.73 -8.89 -8.28
CA ASN A 26 -9.31 -9.69 -7.20
C ASN A 26 -9.10 -8.97 -5.87
N PRO A 27 -10.18 -8.67 -5.12
CA PRO A 27 -10.04 -7.94 -3.85
C PRO A 27 -9.16 -8.68 -2.84
N LEU A 28 -9.19 -10.00 -2.84
CA LEU A 28 -8.39 -10.78 -1.90
C LEU A 28 -6.90 -10.61 -2.18
N TYR A 29 -6.50 -10.67 -3.46
CA TYR A 29 -5.10 -10.45 -3.82
C TYR A 29 -4.65 -9.03 -3.50
N SER A 30 -5.54 -8.06 -3.73
CA SER A 30 -5.25 -6.67 -3.38
C SER A 30 -5.05 -6.51 -1.87
N ALA A 31 -5.88 -7.17 -1.08
CA ALA A 31 -5.74 -7.12 0.38
C ALA A 31 -4.43 -7.72 0.84
N ILE A 32 -4.01 -8.83 0.24
CA ILE A 32 -2.73 -9.45 0.58
C ILE A 32 -1.57 -8.52 0.22
N SER A 33 -1.66 -7.86 -0.93
CA SER A 33 -0.64 -6.88 -1.33
C SER A 33 -0.57 -5.72 -0.35
N LEU A 34 -1.72 -5.27 0.15
CA LEU A 34 -1.76 -4.20 1.14
C LEU A 34 -1.11 -4.64 2.45
N ILE A 35 -1.30 -5.89 2.85
CA ILE A 35 -0.61 -6.43 4.01
C ILE A 35 0.90 -6.35 3.80
N GLY A 36 1.37 -6.67 2.59
CA GLY A 36 2.77 -6.53 2.25
C GLY A 36 3.29 -5.12 2.40
N VAL A 37 2.48 -4.13 1.99
CA VAL A 37 2.83 -2.72 2.16
C VAL A 37 2.98 -2.38 3.64
N PHE A 38 2.04 -2.83 4.47
CA PHE A 38 2.09 -2.54 5.90
C PHE A 38 3.32 -3.16 6.56
N ILE A 39 3.68 -4.38 6.16
CA ILE A 39 4.86 -5.03 6.69
C ILE A 39 6.12 -4.27 6.26
N ALA A 40 6.18 -3.84 5.01
CA ALA A 40 7.31 -3.06 4.52
C ALA A 40 7.45 -1.74 5.26
N LEU A 41 6.32 -1.07 5.52
CA LEU A 41 6.34 0.16 6.32
C LEU A 41 6.84 -0.09 7.73
N SER A 42 6.44 -1.21 8.31
CA SER A 42 6.92 -1.57 9.65
C SER A 42 8.43 -1.77 9.65
N CYS A 43 8.96 -2.40 8.61
CA CYS A 43 10.41 -2.57 8.48
C CYS A 43 11.10 -1.22 8.34
N ILE A 44 10.49 -0.28 7.61
CA ILE A 44 11.04 1.06 7.48
C ILE A 44 11.07 1.75 8.85
N TYR A 45 10.02 1.58 9.65
CA TYR A 45 10.00 2.16 11.00
C TYR A 45 11.12 1.62 11.87
N VAL A 46 11.44 0.33 11.72
CA VAL A 46 12.56 -0.25 12.45
C VAL A 46 13.87 0.41 12.04
N THR A 47 14.07 0.64 10.74
CA THR A 47 15.29 1.29 10.27
C THR A 47 15.39 2.74 10.73
N LEU A 48 14.25 3.37 11.03
CA LEU A 48 14.22 4.74 11.53
C LEU A 48 14.33 4.80 13.05
N ALA A 49 14.71 3.71 13.69
CA ALA A 49 14.84 3.61 15.14
C ALA A 49 13.53 3.87 15.88
N ALA A 50 12.43 3.33 15.32
CA ALA A 50 11.11 3.44 15.93
C ALA A 50 10.51 2.05 16.11
N PRO A 51 11.10 1.19 16.95
CA PRO A 51 10.63 -0.20 17.07
C PRO A 51 9.24 -0.31 17.69
N PHE A 52 8.88 0.60 18.59
CA PHE A 52 7.54 0.57 19.18
C PHE A 52 6.46 0.83 18.13
N ILE A 53 6.70 1.83 17.27
CA ILE A 53 5.77 2.17 16.20
C ILE A 53 5.69 1.01 15.21
N ALA A 54 6.82 0.36 14.94
CA ALA A 54 6.85 -0.79 14.05
C ALA A 54 5.99 -1.93 14.61
N ALA A 55 6.08 -2.19 15.90
CA ALA A 55 5.28 -3.24 16.54
C ALA A 55 3.80 -2.91 16.47
N VAL A 56 3.42 -1.66 16.73
CA VAL A 56 2.04 -1.22 16.66
C VAL A 56 1.53 -1.34 15.22
N GLN A 57 2.36 -1.00 14.25
CA GLN A 57 1.99 -1.11 12.84
C GLN A 57 1.63 -2.55 12.48
N ILE A 58 2.44 -3.50 12.89
CA ILE A 58 2.16 -4.91 12.59
C ILE A 58 0.92 -5.39 13.35
N LEU A 59 0.82 -5.08 14.64
CA LEU A 59 -0.28 -5.58 15.44
C LEU A 59 -1.62 -5.01 15.01
N ILE A 60 -1.68 -3.72 14.78
CA ILE A 60 -2.96 -3.06 14.51
C ILE A 60 -3.27 -3.06 13.02
N TYR A 61 -2.36 -2.58 12.22
CA TYR A 61 -2.64 -2.43 10.78
C TYR A 61 -2.61 -3.76 10.06
N ALA A 62 -1.52 -4.50 10.15
CA ALA A 62 -1.41 -5.75 9.42
C ALA A 62 -2.23 -6.85 10.09
N GLY A 63 -2.40 -6.79 11.40
CA GLY A 63 -3.17 -7.79 12.12
C GLY A 63 -4.64 -7.46 12.16
N ALA A 64 -5.02 -6.53 13.02
CA ALA A 64 -6.44 -6.30 13.32
C ALA A 64 -7.20 -5.70 12.16
N ILE A 65 -6.70 -4.64 11.57
CA ILE A 65 -7.41 -3.91 10.51
C ILE A 65 -7.48 -4.75 9.25
N MET A 66 -6.37 -5.35 8.85
CA MET A 66 -6.36 -6.14 7.62
C MET A 66 -7.17 -7.42 7.75
N VAL A 67 -7.18 -8.03 8.92
CA VAL A 67 -8.04 -9.19 9.15
C VAL A 67 -9.50 -8.81 8.98
N LEU A 68 -9.88 -7.66 9.50
CA LEU A 68 -11.24 -7.17 9.34
C LEU A 68 -11.56 -6.88 7.88
N VAL A 69 -10.63 -6.26 7.17
CA VAL A 69 -10.80 -5.93 5.75
C VAL A 69 -10.96 -7.22 4.93
N VAL A 70 -10.11 -8.20 5.16
CA VAL A 70 -10.18 -9.46 4.44
C VAL A 70 -11.49 -10.17 4.74
N PHE A 71 -11.93 -10.15 6.00
CA PHE A 71 -13.20 -10.75 6.38
C PHE A 71 -14.36 -10.09 5.66
N VAL A 72 -14.37 -8.75 5.60
CA VAL A 72 -15.43 -8.01 4.92
C VAL A 72 -15.42 -8.32 3.43
N ILE A 73 -14.24 -8.38 2.82
CA ILE A 73 -14.12 -8.68 1.40
C ILE A 73 -14.69 -10.07 1.09
N MET A 74 -14.36 -11.05 1.91
CA MET A 74 -14.86 -12.39 1.72
C MET A 74 -16.38 -12.48 1.94
N LEU A 75 -16.86 -11.71 2.91
CA LEU A 75 -18.28 -11.73 3.24
C LEU A 75 -19.12 -11.07 2.15
N LEU A 76 -18.62 -9.94 1.62
CA LEU A 76 -19.36 -9.21 0.58
C LEU A 76 -19.33 -9.92 -0.75
N ASN A 77 -18.30 -10.73 -0.99
CA ASN A 77 -18.16 -11.47 -2.24
C ASN A 77 -18.42 -10.57 -3.45
N LEU A 78 -17.66 -9.47 -3.50
CA LEU A 78 -17.81 -8.48 -4.56
C LEU A 78 -17.31 -9.06 -5.88
N ASP A 79 -18.25 -9.41 -6.72
CA ASP A 79 -17.94 -9.83 -8.07
C ASP A 79 -17.62 -8.63 -8.91
N GLU A 80 -16.55 -8.74 -9.65
CA GLU A 80 -15.98 -7.64 -10.37
C GLU A 80 -16.50 -7.52 -11.77
N ASP A 81 -17.77 -7.26 -11.91
CA ASP A 81 -18.32 -6.98 -13.21
C ASP A 81 -18.43 -5.49 -13.43
N ARG A 82 -17.30 -4.81 -13.31
CA ARG A 82 -17.27 -3.39 -13.61
C ARG A 82 -16.93 -3.17 -15.06
N PRO A 83 -17.65 -2.28 -15.75
CA PRO A 83 -17.32 -1.96 -17.14
C PRO A 83 -15.88 -1.45 -17.24
N LEU A 84 -15.15 -1.99 -18.19
CA LEU A 84 -13.75 -1.63 -18.40
C LEU A 84 -13.56 -0.13 -18.67
N THR A 85 -14.56 0.50 -19.28
CA THR A 85 -14.50 1.92 -19.55
C THR A 85 -14.43 2.78 -18.30
N ARG A 86 -15.17 2.38 -17.25
CA ARG A 86 -15.15 3.09 -15.99
C ARG A 86 -13.78 2.99 -15.32
N LEU A 87 -13.17 1.81 -15.41
CA LEU A 87 -11.86 1.58 -14.84
C LEU A 87 -10.80 2.46 -15.48
N LYS A 88 -10.90 2.67 -16.80
CA LYS A 88 -9.96 3.54 -17.49
C LYS A 88 -10.03 4.97 -16.98
N TYR A 89 -11.23 5.49 -16.77
CA TYR A 89 -11.40 6.83 -16.21
C TYR A 89 -10.83 6.94 -14.81
N LEU A 90 -11.09 5.92 -13.99
CA LEU A 90 -10.56 5.91 -12.61
C LEU A 90 -9.05 5.85 -12.60
N TYR A 91 -8.46 5.05 -13.49
CA TYR A 91 -7.01 4.98 -13.58
C TYR A 91 -6.40 6.30 -14.03
N ALA A 92 -7.03 6.95 -15.01
CA ALA A 92 -6.55 8.24 -15.48
C ALA A 92 -6.63 9.30 -14.39
N LEU A 93 -7.74 9.34 -13.66
CA LEU A 93 -7.91 10.29 -12.55
C LEU A 93 -6.90 10.01 -11.44
N GLY A 94 -6.73 8.73 -11.09
CA GLY A 94 -5.77 8.36 -10.06
C GLY A 94 -4.35 8.70 -10.44
N ALA A 95 -3.98 8.42 -11.69
CA ALA A 95 -2.65 8.74 -12.17
C ALA A 95 -2.39 10.24 -12.17
N GLY A 96 -3.40 11.03 -12.60
CA GLY A 96 -3.29 12.49 -12.61
C GLY A 96 -3.13 13.05 -11.21
N LEU A 97 -3.96 12.57 -10.26
CA LEU A 97 -3.87 13.00 -8.87
C LEU A 97 -2.55 12.62 -8.25
N GLY A 98 -2.06 11.40 -8.56
CA GLY A 98 -0.78 10.94 -8.05
C GLY A 98 0.37 11.77 -8.56
N LEU A 99 0.32 12.13 -9.85
CA LEU A 99 1.34 13.01 -10.42
C LEU A 99 1.34 14.38 -9.78
N ILE A 100 0.16 14.95 -9.56
CA ILE A 100 0.03 16.25 -8.91
C ILE A 100 0.61 16.19 -7.50
N LEU A 101 0.30 15.13 -6.76
CA LEU A 101 0.82 14.95 -5.41
C LEU A 101 2.35 14.82 -5.41
N LEU A 102 2.89 14.07 -6.37
CA LEU A 102 4.33 13.89 -6.47
C LEU A 102 5.02 15.20 -6.77
N VAL A 103 4.50 15.96 -7.72
CA VAL A 103 5.07 17.27 -8.07
C VAL A 103 4.99 18.21 -6.88
N GLN A 104 3.85 18.24 -6.21
CA GLN A 104 3.65 19.10 -5.05
C GLN A 104 4.61 18.74 -3.92
N THR A 105 4.78 17.45 -3.67
CA THR A 105 5.71 16.98 -2.64
C THR A 105 7.14 17.37 -2.99
N PHE A 106 7.51 17.24 -4.26
CA PHE A 106 8.85 17.61 -4.71
C PHE A 106 9.10 19.09 -4.48
N PHE A 107 8.13 19.94 -4.81
CA PHE A 107 8.27 21.38 -4.60
C PHE A 107 8.36 21.74 -3.13
N ILE A 108 7.61 21.07 -2.27
CA ILE A 108 7.62 21.37 -0.86
C ILE A 108 8.97 21.03 -0.24
N PHE A 109 9.58 19.92 -0.66
CA PHE A 109 10.86 19.50 -0.10
C PHE A 109 12.06 20.21 -0.73
N TYR A 110 11.87 20.86 -1.84
CA TYR A 110 12.91 21.65 -2.48
C TYR A 110 12.50 23.11 -2.54
#